data_6d60fbb3a413641ef33adfde5b28f904
#
_entry.id   6d60fbb3a413641ef33adfde5b28f904
#
_cell.length_a   1.000
_cell.length_b   1.000
_cell.length_c   1.000
_cell.angle_alpha   90.00
_cell.angle_beta   90.00
_cell.angle_gamma   90.00
#
_symmetry.space_group_name_H-M   'P 1'
#
loop_
_entity.id
_entity.type
_entity.pdbx_description
1 polymer ?
#
loop_
_entity_poly.entity_id
_entity_poly.type
_entity_poly.pdbx_seq_one_letter_code
_entity_poly.pdbx_strand_id
1 'polypeptide(L)'
;LSEQRAQVITSRGDSAPELYELHPRDARTYRHQMEALREGNSHASSVYVYNDDEYAGMRLFVTEDGRSGIALKDDEIVSLYAHRDTRHRRAANSMLETAVAAGGRRLDCFDTVLPDIYAKSGFVPVARLKWNDDYAPDGWNHKLYQRYNGGRPDVVFMAHDPTAVESTYQPGAGRYVDSYDDGIGAVRARLGR
;
A
#
# COMPACT_ATOMS: atom_id res chain seq x y z
N LEU A 1 4.63 -12.87 10.12
CA LEU A 1 3.58 -13.65 9.47
C LEU A 1 3.50 -15.04 10.13
N SER A 2 2.33 -15.41 10.64
CA SER A 2 2.13 -16.73 11.22
C SER A 2 2.12 -17.81 10.13
N GLU A 3 2.48 -19.06 10.51
CA GLU A 3 2.43 -20.19 9.59
C GLU A 3 1.02 -20.41 9.03
N GLN A 4 0.00 -20.28 9.88
CA GLN A 4 -1.40 -20.42 9.47
C GLN A 4 -1.77 -19.35 8.40
N ARG A 5 -1.35 -18.10 8.56
CA ARG A 5 -1.59 -17.05 7.58
C ARG A 5 -0.82 -17.30 6.29
N ALA A 6 0.42 -17.77 6.38
CA ALA A 6 1.21 -18.14 5.20
C ALA A 6 0.51 -19.24 4.39
N GLN A 7 -0.06 -20.24 5.05
CA GLN A 7 -0.83 -21.31 4.38
C GLN A 7 -2.06 -20.77 3.66
N VAL A 8 -2.82 -19.86 4.27
CA VAL A 8 -3.99 -19.23 3.64
C VAL A 8 -3.58 -18.42 2.40
N ILE A 9 -2.54 -17.61 2.53
CA ILE A 9 -2.02 -16.78 1.43
C ILE A 9 -1.55 -17.67 0.27
N THR A 10 -0.75 -18.68 0.54
CA THR A 10 -0.21 -19.56 -0.50
C THR A 10 -1.29 -20.45 -1.15
N SER A 11 -2.34 -20.80 -0.42
CA SER A 11 -3.47 -21.56 -0.99
C SER A 11 -4.21 -20.79 -2.09
N ARG A 12 -4.14 -19.45 -2.10
CA ARG A 12 -4.67 -18.61 -3.17
C ARG A 12 -3.72 -18.47 -4.36
N GLY A 13 -2.51 -19.03 -4.29
CA GLY A 13 -1.45 -18.84 -5.28
C GLY A 13 -0.64 -17.56 -5.08
N ASP A 14 -0.80 -16.87 -3.95
CA ASP A 14 0.01 -15.71 -3.59
C ASP A 14 1.31 -16.15 -2.91
N SER A 15 2.33 -15.29 -2.92
CA SER A 15 3.58 -15.56 -2.22
C SER A 15 3.53 -15.06 -0.78
N ALA A 16 4.17 -15.80 0.11
CA ALA A 16 4.29 -15.45 1.53
C ALA A 16 5.77 -15.42 1.97
N PRO A 17 6.61 -14.55 1.38
CA PRO A 17 8.02 -14.46 1.75
C PRO A 17 8.20 -13.90 3.15
N GLU A 18 9.32 -14.23 3.78
CA GLU A 18 9.82 -13.47 4.91
C GLU A 18 10.34 -12.11 4.46
N LEU A 19 10.20 -11.14 5.34
CA LEU A 19 10.70 -9.80 5.13
C LEU A 19 11.76 -9.47 6.18
N TYR A 20 12.75 -8.70 5.76
CA TYR A 20 13.88 -8.29 6.57
C TYR A 20 13.84 -6.79 6.77
N GLU A 21 13.99 -6.35 8.01
CA GLU A 21 14.02 -4.92 8.32
C GLU A 21 15.39 -4.33 7.97
N LEU A 22 15.38 -3.27 7.18
CA LEU A 22 16.59 -2.51 6.88
C LEU A 22 17.00 -1.62 8.04
N HIS A 23 18.30 -1.51 8.27
CA HIS A 23 18.82 -0.48 9.17
C HIS A 23 18.57 0.92 8.59
N PRO A 24 18.27 1.95 9.39
CA PRO A 24 18.04 3.31 8.89
C PRO A 24 19.15 3.86 7.99
N ARG A 25 20.41 3.48 8.22
CA ARG A 25 21.53 3.85 7.35
C ARG A 25 21.40 3.34 5.91
N ASP A 26 20.58 2.32 5.68
CA ASP A 26 20.35 1.72 4.37
C ASP A 26 19.08 2.26 3.68
N ALA A 27 18.49 3.33 4.22
CA ALA A 27 17.28 3.96 3.67
C ALA A 27 17.46 4.39 2.21
N ARG A 28 18.65 4.81 1.82
CA ARG A 28 18.99 5.16 0.44
C ARG A 28 18.80 3.99 -0.52
N THR A 29 19.11 2.78 -0.08
CA THR A 29 18.85 1.57 -0.88
C THR A 29 17.37 1.40 -1.17
N TYR A 30 16.52 1.61 -0.17
CA TYR A 30 15.07 1.56 -0.34
C TYR A 30 14.58 2.60 -1.35
N ARG A 31 15.02 3.85 -1.20
CA ARG A 31 14.68 4.91 -2.14
C ARG A 31 15.10 4.58 -3.57
N HIS A 32 16.30 4.02 -3.77
CA HIS A 32 16.77 3.62 -5.11
C HIS A 32 15.84 2.56 -5.73
N GLN A 33 15.34 1.61 -4.95
CA GLN A 33 14.37 0.64 -5.45
C GLN A 33 13.06 1.31 -5.88
N MET A 34 12.58 2.29 -5.12
CA MET A 34 11.40 3.07 -5.47
C MET A 34 11.59 3.89 -6.75
N GLU A 35 12.74 4.55 -6.89
CA GLU A 35 13.08 5.32 -8.10
C GLU A 35 13.18 4.42 -9.31
N ALA A 36 13.85 3.27 -9.20
CA ALA A 36 13.96 2.29 -10.27
C ALA A 36 12.59 1.75 -10.69
N LEU A 37 11.67 1.55 -9.75
CA LEU A 37 10.28 1.18 -10.04
C LEU A 37 9.58 2.24 -10.89
N ARG A 38 9.72 3.53 -10.54
CA ARG A 38 9.12 4.64 -11.28
C ARG A 38 9.63 4.72 -12.71
N GLU A 39 10.91 4.49 -12.93
CA GLU A 39 11.55 4.53 -14.27
C GLU A 39 11.15 3.34 -15.13
N GLY A 40 10.97 2.16 -14.53
CA GLY A 40 10.76 0.91 -15.23
C GLY A 40 9.32 0.45 -15.38
N ASN A 41 8.34 1.14 -14.79
CA ASN A 41 6.95 0.69 -14.74
C ASN A 41 5.97 1.78 -15.19
N SER A 42 5.13 1.45 -16.18
CA SER A 42 4.09 2.35 -16.68
C SER A 42 3.02 2.71 -15.63
N HIS A 43 2.85 1.90 -14.58
CA HIS A 43 1.94 2.17 -13.47
C HIS A 43 2.59 2.95 -12.32
N ALA A 44 3.86 3.30 -12.43
CA ALA A 44 4.63 3.90 -11.35
C ALA A 44 4.28 5.36 -11.05
N SER A 45 3.51 6.03 -11.92
CA SER A 45 3.01 7.38 -11.64
C SER A 45 2.08 7.46 -10.42
N SER A 46 1.52 6.32 -9.99
CA SER A 46 0.71 6.24 -8.77
C SER A 46 1.54 6.13 -7.49
N VAL A 47 2.87 6.02 -7.60
CA VAL A 47 3.77 5.78 -6.48
C VAL A 47 4.51 7.06 -6.12
N TYR A 48 4.36 7.49 -4.86
CA TYR A 48 5.13 8.60 -4.31
C TYR A 48 6.45 8.11 -3.75
N VAL A 49 7.55 8.81 -4.09
CA VAL A 49 8.89 8.51 -3.56
C VAL A 49 9.31 9.58 -2.57
N TYR A 50 9.52 9.16 -1.31
CA TYR A 50 10.03 10.03 -0.25
C TYR A 50 11.53 10.28 -0.43
N ASN A 51 12.08 11.29 0.25
CA ASN A 51 13.52 11.56 0.24
C ASN A 51 14.27 10.62 1.21
N ASP A 52 15.61 10.66 1.17
CA ASP A 52 16.45 9.79 2.00
C ASP A 52 16.20 9.98 3.50
N ASP A 53 16.06 11.23 3.96
CA ASP A 53 15.85 11.55 5.38
C ASP A 53 14.48 11.06 5.86
N GLU A 54 13.46 11.19 5.03
CA GLU A 54 12.11 10.68 5.32
C GLU A 54 12.13 9.16 5.45
N TYR A 55 12.76 8.44 4.50
CA TYR A 55 12.88 6.99 4.60
C TYR A 55 13.73 6.55 5.80
N ALA A 56 14.77 7.30 6.17
CA ALA A 56 15.58 7.00 7.35
C ALA A 56 14.78 7.07 8.67
N GLY A 57 13.70 7.86 8.69
CA GLY A 57 12.77 7.95 9.82
C GLY A 57 11.68 6.89 9.85
N MET A 58 11.60 6.05 8.81
CA MET A 58 10.59 4.99 8.68
C MET A 58 11.19 3.62 9.06
N ARG A 59 10.30 2.66 9.35
CA ARG A 59 10.69 1.25 9.36
C ARG A 59 10.52 0.68 7.95
N LEU A 60 11.56 0.03 7.45
CA LEU A 60 11.64 -0.43 6.06
C LEU A 60 11.83 -1.93 6.03
N PHE A 61 10.96 -2.64 5.32
CA PHE A 61 10.99 -4.09 5.21
C PHE A 61 11.13 -4.51 3.75
N VAL A 62 12.02 -5.44 3.48
CA VAL A 62 12.29 -5.91 2.11
C VAL A 62 12.39 -7.44 2.09
N THR A 63 12.11 -8.02 0.92
CA THR A 63 12.43 -9.42 0.65
C THR A 63 13.95 -9.62 0.48
N GLU A 64 14.42 -10.87 0.57
CA GLU A 64 15.84 -11.19 0.48
C GLU A 64 16.48 -10.75 -0.85
N ASP A 65 15.70 -10.71 -1.93
CA ASP A 65 16.18 -10.22 -3.24
C ASP A 65 16.13 -8.69 -3.37
N GLY A 66 15.56 -7.99 -2.38
CA GLY A 66 15.41 -6.54 -2.39
C GLY A 66 14.44 -6.01 -3.44
N ARG A 67 13.70 -6.89 -4.15
CA ARG A 67 12.82 -6.52 -5.27
C ARG A 67 11.38 -6.25 -4.86
N SER A 68 11.06 -6.46 -3.61
CA SER A 68 9.77 -6.14 -3.01
C SER A 68 9.95 -5.59 -1.61
N GLY A 69 9.12 -4.64 -1.22
CA GLY A 69 9.23 -4.03 0.10
C GLY A 69 8.03 -3.19 0.48
N ILE A 70 8.01 -2.80 1.74
CA ILE A 70 6.97 -1.98 2.36
C ILE A 70 7.60 -1.10 3.43
N ALA A 71 7.09 0.12 3.56
CA ALA A 71 7.54 1.06 4.56
C ALA A 71 6.44 1.39 5.56
N LEU A 72 6.84 1.67 6.79
CA LEU A 72 5.96 2.06 7.88
C LEU A 72 6.40 3.42 8.41
N LYS A 73 5.57 4.43 8.22
CA LYS A 73 5.73 5.79 8.73
C LYS A 73 4.77 5.98 9.90
N ASP A 74 5.28 5.86 11.13
CA ASP A 74 4.45 5.77 12.33
C ASP A 74 3.45 4.61 12.23
N ASP A 75 2.16 4.88 12.13
CA ASP A 75 1.14 3.86 11.91
C ASP A 75 0.63 3.78 10.45
N GLU A 76 1.19 4.61 9.57
CA GLU A 76 0.82 4.65 8.16
C GLU A 76 1.71 3.74 7.31
N ILE A 77 1.08 2.86 6.56
CA ILE A 77 1.76 2.00 5.59
C ILE A 77 1.90 2.76 4.28
N VAL A 78 3.12 2.86 3.79
CA VAL A 78 3.47 3.60 2.57
C VAL A 78 4.47 2.82 1.73
N SER A 79 4.69 3.28 0.50
CA SER A 79 5.78 2.83 -0.38
C SER A 79 5.88 1.31 -0.54
N LEU A 80 4.73 0.63 -0.64
CA LEU A 80 4.70 -0.79 -1.02
C LEU A 80 5.13 -0.91 -2.48
N TYR A 81 6.14 -1.74 -2.75
CA TYR A 81 6.64 -1.94 -4.11
C TYR A 81 6.93 -3.41 -4.41
N ALA A 82 6.85 -3.75 -5.69
CA ALA A 82 7.27 -5.03 -6.23
C ALA A 82 7.77 -4.83 -7.66
N HIS A 83 9.03 -5.14 -7.92
CA HIS A 83 9.60 -5.14 -9.26
C HIS A 83 9.14 -6.36 -10.05
N ARG A 84 9.13 -6.26 -11.39
CA ARG A 84 8.72 -7.37 -12.27
C ARG A 84 9.60 -8.60 -12.15
N ASP A 85 10.88 -8.41 -11.81
CA ASP A 85 11.85 -9.47 -11.64
C ASP A 85 11.95 -10.02 -10.21
N THR A 86 11.01 -9.65 -9.33
CA THR A 86 10.94 -10.23 -8.00
C THR A 86 10.71 -11.75 -8.07
N ARG A 87 11.35 -12.47 -7.16
CA ARG A 87 11.11 -13.92 -6.98
C ARG A 87 9.76 -14.22 -6.32
N HIS A 88 9.16 -13.22 -5.70
CA HIS A 88 7.95 -13.36 -4.88
C HIS A 88 6.78 -12.62 -5.52
N ARG A 89 6.12 -13.27 -6.45
CA ARG A 89 4.95 -12.70 -7.11
C ARG A 89 3.76 -12.62 -6.13
N ARG A 90 3.02 -11.52 -6.21
CA ARG A 90 1.81 -11.32 -5.42
C ARG A 90 2.07 -11.46 -3.91
N ALA A 91 3.12 -10.79 -3.44
CA ALA A 91 3.54 -10.82 -2.03
C ALA A 91 2.90 -9.71 -1.18
N ALA A 92 1.98 -8.91 -1.72
CA ALA A 92 1.44 -7.73 -1.04
C ALA A 92 0.84 -8.07 0.33
N ASN A 93 0.09 -9.16 0.45
CA ASN A 93 -0.53 -9.53 1.73
C ASN A 93 0.50 -9.94 2.78
N SER A 94 1.56 -10.66 2.40
CA SER A 94 2.66 -10.96 3.32
C SER A 94 3.36 -9.68 3.80
N MET A 95 3.59 -8.74 2.90
CA MET A 95 4.20 -7.44 3.24
C MET A 95 3.29 -6.60 4.15
N LEU A 96 1.99 -6.52 3.85
CA LEU A 96 1.03 -5.81 4.68
C LEU A 96 0.94 -6.39 6.09
N GLU A 97 0.89 -7.70 6.23
CA GLU A 97 0.80 -8.34 7.53
C GLU A 97 2.10 -8.18 8.34
N THR A 98 3.24 -8.12 7.69
CA THR A 98 4.51 -7.74 8.34
C THR A 98 4.44 -6.31 8.88
N ALA A 99 3.96 -5.37 8.10
CA ALA A 99 3.79 -3.97 8.54
C ALA A 99 2.76 -3.83 9.67
N VAL A 100 1.65 -4.58 9.61
CA VAL A 100 0.64 -4.63 10.69
C VAL A 100 1.25 -5.15 11.98
N ALA A 101 2.04 -6.21 11.93
CA ALA A 101 2.74 -6.75 13.10
C ALA A 101 3.73 -5.74 13.71
N ALA A 102 4.26 -4.83 12.89
CA ALA A 102 5.15 -3.76 13.30
C ALA A 102 4.42 -2.47 13.78
N GLY A 103 3.08 -2.44 13.74
CA GLY A 103 2.28 -1.33 14.21
C GLY A 103 1.51 -0.56 13.15
N GLY A 104 1.57 -0.99 11.89
CA GLY A 104 0.80 -0.39 10.80
C GLY A 104 -0.71 -0.54 11.00
N ARG A 105 -1.48 0.54 10.83
CA ARG A 105 -2.92 0.55 11.09
C ARG A 105 -3.73 1.25 10.03
N ARG A 106 -3.13 2.03 9.18
CA ARG A 106 -3.83 2.79 8.16
C ARG A 106 -3.01 2.91 6.89
N LEU A 107 -3.71 3.11 5.79
CA LEU A 107 -3.15 3.42 4.48
C LEU A 107 -4.19 4.15 3.64
N ASP A 108 -3.76 4.72 2.55
CA ASP A 108 -4.65 5.14 1.48
C ASP A 108 -4.10 4.67 0.13
N CYS A 109 -4.99 4.54 -0.83
CA CYS A 109 -4.65 4.08 -2.17
C CYS A 109 -5.70 4.56 -3.18
N PHE A 110 -5.33 4.57 -4.45
CA PHE A 110 -6.31 4.77 -5.51
C PHE A 110 -7.25 3.57 -5.63
N ASP A 111 -8.51 3.85 -5.96
CA ASP A 111 -9.55 2.84 -6.14
C ASP A 111 -9.35 2.09 -7.47
N THR A 112 -8.33 1.28 -7.49
CA THR A 112 -7.91 0.40 -8.57
C THR A 112 -8.07 -1.06 -8.12
N VAL A 113 -7.12 -1.93 -8.41
CA VAL A 113 -7.06 -3.29 -7.86
C VAL A 113 -6.63 -3.31 -6.39
N LEU A 114 -6.03 -2.23 -5.90
CA LEU A 114 -5.39 -2.18 -4.59
C LEU A 114 -6.33 -2.42 -3.41
N PRO A 115 -7.54 -1.80 -3.33
CA PRO A 115 -8.43 -2.08 -2.22
C PRO A 115 -8.85 -3.55 -2.09
N ASP A 116 -9.02 -4.25 -3.22
CA ASP A 116 -9.32 -5.69 -3.21
C ASP A 116 -8.19 -6.50 -2.59
N ILE A 117 -6.95 -6.17 -2.94
CA ILE A 117 -5.76 -6.83 -2.39
C ILE A 117 -5.65 -6.55 -0.88
N TYR A 118 -5.81 -5.29 -0.48
CA TYR A 118 -5.61 -4.86 0.90
C TYR A 118 -6.72 -5.36 1.84
N ALA A 119 -7.93 -5.54 1.34
CA ALA A 119 -9.02 -6.14 2.10
C ALA A 119 -8.70 -7.55 2.61
N LYS A 120 -7.92 -8.32 1.86
CA LYS A 120 -7.49 -9.67 2.28
C LYS A 120 -6.62 -9.66 3.54
N SER A 121 -5.93 -8.57 3.80
CA SER A 121 -5.13 -8.38 5.02
C SER A 121 -5.89 -7.63 6.14
N GLY A 122 -7.19 -7.40 5.98
CA GLY A 122 -8.04 -6.81 7.01
C GLY A 122 -8.16 -5.28 6.93
N PHE A 123 -7.77 -4.67 5.81
CA PHE A 123 -7.97 -3.23 5.61
C PHE A 123 -9.39 -2.97 5.11
N VAL A 124 -10.12 -2.12 5.84
CA VAL A 124 -11.50 -1.76 5.53
C VAL A 124 -11.59 -0.30 5.06
N PRO A 125 -12.40 -0.01 4.02
CA PRO A 125 -12.58 1.36 3.57
C PRO A 125 -13.37 2.17 4.57
N VAL A 126 -12.86 3.34 4.95
CA VAL A 126 -13.48 4.26 5.91
C VAL A 126 -13.96 5.53 5.21
N ALA A 127 -13.15 6.08 4.32
CA ALA A 127 -13.45 7.32 3.61
C ALA A 127 -12.98 7.25 2.16
N ARG A 128 -13.53 8.14 1.35
CA ARG A 128 -13.19 8.28 -0.07
C ARG A 128 -13.04 9.75 -0.42
N LEU A 129 -12.08 10.06 -1.26
CA LEU A 129 -11.88 11.39 -1.81
C LEU A 129 -11.97 11.30 -3.34
N LYS A 130 -12.81 12.13 -3.94
CA LYS A 130 -12.93 12.20 -5.40
C LYS A 130 -11.62 12.63 -6.02
N TRP A 131 -11.33 12.10 -7.20
CA TRP A 131 -10.20 12.54 -8.00
C TRP A 131 -10.24 14.06 -8.22
N ASN A 132 -9.07 14.69 -8.10
CA ASN A 132 -8.88 16.09 -8.43
C ASN A 132 -7.71 16.20 -9.40
N ASP A 133 -7.97 16.71 -10.62
CA ASP A 133 -6.95 16.85 -11.65
C ASP A 133 -5.77 17.76 -11.22
N ASP A 134 -6.01 18.71 -10.31
CA ASP A 134 -4.97 19.60 -9.78
C ASP A 134 -3.93 18.86 -8.92
N TYR A 135 -4.30 17.71 -8.37
CA TYR A 135 -3.44 16.86 -7.53
C TYR A 135 -3.09 15.54 -8.19
N ALA A 136 -3.30 15.42 -9.49
CA ALA A 136 -2.93 14.21 -10.22
C ALA A 136 -1.42 13.95 -10.10
N PRO A 137 -1.00 12.69 -9.87
CA PRO A 137 0.42 12.36 -9.87
C PRO A 137 1.09 12.71 -11.20
N ASP A 138 2.33 13.19 -11.14
CA ASP A 138 3.11 13.48 -12.34
C ASP A 138 3.21 12.24 -13.25
N GLY A 139 2.96 12.45 -14.53
CA GLY A 139 3.01 11.38 -15.50
C GLY A 139 1.82 10.42 -15.46
N TRP A 140 0.72 10.78 -14.78
CA TRP A 140 -0.49 9.96 -14.75
C TRP A 140 -1.04 9.74 -16.15
N ASN A 141 -1.31 8.47 -16.48
CA ASN A 141 -1.85 8.06 -17.77
C ASN A 141 -3.31 7.60 -17.62
N HIS A 142 -4.26 8.47 -17.94
CA HIS A 142 -5.69 8.19 -17.84
C HIS A 142 -6.12 6.98 -18.67
N LYS A 143 -5.50 6.74 -19.83
CA LYS A 143 -5.83 5.59 -20.68
C LYS A 143 -5.47 4.27 -20.03
N LEU A 144 -4.34 4.22 -19.35
CA LEU A 144 -3.87 3.03 -18.64
C LEU A 144 -4.83 2.61 -17.53
N TYR A 145 -5.44 3.60 -16.88
CA TYR A 145 -6.39 3.41 -15.77
C TYR A 145 -7.85 3.59 -16.21
N GLN A 146 -8.13 3.54 -17.50
CA GLN A 146 -9.47 3.84 -18.08
C GLN A 146 -10.61 3.08 -17.41
N ARG A 147 -10.41 1.83 -17.04
CA ARG A 147 -11.44 1.00 -16.37
C ARG A 147 -11.77 1.45 -14.95
N TYR A 148 -10.92 2.29 -14.37
CA TYR A 148 -11.11 2.81 -13.02
C TYR A 148 -11.63 4.25 -13.12
N ASN A 149 -12.95 4.38 -13.15
CA ASN A 149 -13.64 5.67 -13.24
C ASN A 149 -13.11 6.58 -14.37
N GLY A 150 -12.92 6.01 -15.57
CA GLY A 150 -12.42 6.78 -16.71
C GLY A 150 -10.99 7.29 -16.56
N GLY A 151 -10.16 6.62 -15.78
CA GLY A 151 -8.80 7.03 -15.48
C GLY A 151 -8.68 8.07 -14.36
N ARG A 152 -9.76 8.32 -13.63
CA ARG A 152 -9.83 9.24 -12.49
C ARG A 152 -10.36 8.54 -11.24
N PRO A 153 -9.61 7.55 -10.70
CA PRO A 153 -10.07 6.79 -9.54
C PRO A 153 -10.11 7.66 -8.28
N ASP A 154 -11.06 7.37 -7.40
CA ASP A 154 -11.07 7.95 -6.06
C ASP A 154 -9.81 7.53 -5.28
N VAL A 155 -9.48 8.29 -4.24
CA VAL A 155 -8.56 7.85 -3.18
C VAL A 155 -9.40 7.18 -2.09
N VAL A 156 -9.02 5.98 -1.70
CA VAL A 156 -9.69 5.21 -0.63
C VAL A 156 -8.81 5.21 0.61
N PHE A 157 -9.36 5.67 1.72
CA PHE A 157 -8.70 5.68 3.03
C PHE A 157 -9.13 4.44 3.81
N MET A 158 -8.19 3.61 4.21
CA MET A 158 -8.47 2.31 4.82
C MET A 158 -7.84 2.19 6.21
N ALA A 159 -8.56 1.56 7.12
CA ALA A 159 -8.10 1.22 8.46
C ALA A 159 -8.00 -0.29 8.62
N HIS A 160 -7.02 -0.74 9.39
CA HIS A 160 -6.88 -2.16 9.72
C HIS A 160 -7.89 -2.59 10.77
N ASP A 161 -8.62 -3.65 10.45
CA ASP A 161 -9.54 -4.34 11.34
C ASP A 161 -9.16 -5.83 11.36
N PRO A 162 -8.62 -6.36 12.46
CA PRO A 162 -8.18 -7.75 12.52
C PRO A 162 -9.33 -8.75 12.35
N THR A 163 -10.58 -8.34 12.57
CA THR A 163 -11.75 -9.20 12.36
C THR A 163 -12.18 -9.28 10.90
N ALA A 164 -11.65 -8.41 10.04
CA ALA A 164 -11.98 -8.32 8.62
C ALA A 164 -10.96 -9.00 7.69
N VAL A 165 -10.01 -9.75 8.24
CA VAL A 165 -9.03 -10.51 7.46
C VAL A 165 -9.76 -11.49 6.53
N GLU A 166 -9.28 -11.61 5.28
CA GLU A 166 -9.92 -12.36 4.19
C GLU A 166 -11.28 -11.81 3.74
N SER A 167 -11.59 -10.56 4.08
CA SER A 167 -12.80 -9.90 3.58
C SER A 167 -12.69 -9.54 2.10
N THR A 168 -13.82 -9.16 1.53
CA THR A 168 -13.93 -8.68 0.16
C THR A 168 -14.22 -7.18 0.16
N TYR A 169 -13.50 -6.43 -0.66
CA TYR A 169 -13.76 -5.01 -0.87
C TYR A 169 -15.08 -4.83 -1.64
N GLN A 170 -15.96 -4.00 -1.10
CA GLN A 170 -17.18 -3.62 -1.79
C GLN A 170 -16.94 -2.33 -2.59
N PRO A 171 -17.11 -2.35 -3.93
CA PRO A 171 -16.93 -1.14 -4.74
C PRO A 171 -17.76 0.03 -4.22
N GLY A 172 -17.11 1.20 -4.09
CA GLY A 172 -17.77 2.40 -3.59
C GLY A 172 -17.90 2.50 -2.07
N ALA A 173 -17.41 1.52 -1.31
CA ALA A 173 -17.45 1.57 0.15
C ALA A 173 -16.59 2.72 0.71
N GLY A 174 -17.01 3.25 1.87
CA GLY A 174 -16.41 4.43 2.49
C GLY A 174 -17.22 5.69 2.18
N ARG A 175 -17.29 6.60 3.16
CA ARG A 175 -18.00 7.88 2.97
C ARG A 175 -17.12 8.87 2.24
N TYR A 176 -17.70 9.68 1.37
CA TYR A 176 -16.98 10.78 0.74
C TYR A 176 -16.62 11.86 1.74
N VAL A 177 -15.40 12.35 1.63
CA VAL A 177 -14.87 13.50 2.38
C VAL A 177 -14.44 14.59 1.40
N ASP A 178 -14.23 15.81 1.89
CA ASP A 178 -13.95 16.97 1.06
C ASP A 178 -12.46 17.26 0.89
N SER A 179 -11.61 16.65 1.73
CA SER A 179 -10.17 16.85 1.70
C SER A 179 -9.41 15.59 2.10
N TYR A 180 -8.13 15.56 1.74
CA TYR A 180 -7.21 14.49 2.16
C TYR A 180 -7.09 14.45 3.69
N ASP A 181 -7.00 15.60 4.35
CA ASP A 181 -6.91 15.68 5.81
C ASP A 181 -8.18 15.13 6.49
N ASP A 182 -9.34 15.38 5.91
CA ASP A 182 -10.60 14.81 6.42
C ASP A 182 -10.63 13.28 6.28
N GLY A 183 -10.04 12.75 5.21
CA GLY A 183 -9.88 11.31 5.02
C GLY A 183 -9.00 10.68 6.10
N ILE A 184 -7.85 11.28 6.38
CA ILE A 184 -6.95 10.85 7.46
C ILE A 184 -7.64 10.97 8.81
N GLY A 185 -8.35 12.06 9.06
CA GLY A 185 -9.12 12.26 10.31
C GLY A 185 -10.18 11.18 10.51
N ALA A 186 -10.89 10.79 9.45
CA ALA A 186 -11.87 9.71 9.50
C ALA A 186 -11.25 8.36 9.88
N VAL A 187 -10.10 8.04 9.30
CA VAL A 187 -9.38 6.79 9.61
C VAL A 187 -8.89 6.79 11.06
N ARG A 188 -8.31 7.90 11.51
CA ARG A 188 -7.87 8.03 12.91
C ARG A 188 -9.03 7.89 13.89
N ALA A 189 -10.17 8.51 13.61
CA ALA A 189 -11.38 8.36 14.42
C ALA A 189 -11.85 6.90 14.49
N ARG A 190 -11.84 6.19 13.37
CA ARG A 190 -12.16 4.75 13.30
C ARG A 190 -11.22 3.90 14.15
N LEU A 191 -9.94 4.28 14.24
CA LEU A 191 -8.92 3.59 15.04
C LEU A 191 -8.92 4.02 16.51
N GLY A 192 -9.72 5.00 16.92
CA GLY A 192 -9.75 5.53 18.28
C GLY A 192 -8.56 6.44 18.62
N ARG A 193 -8.06 7.17 17.65
CA ARG A 193 -6.86 8.03 17.77
C ARG A 193 -7.11 9.47 17.40
#